data_b5699a081e84b979d7deef3385622ed9
#
_entry.id   b5699a081e84b979d7deef3385622ed9
#
_cell.length_a   1.000
_cell.length_b   1.000
_cell.length_c   1.000
_cell.angle_alpha   90.00
_cell.angle_beta   90.00
_cell.angle_gamma   90.00
#
_symmetry.space_group_name_H-M   'P 1'
#
loop_
_entity.id
_entity.type
_entity.pdbx_description
1 polymer ?
#
loop_
_entity_poly.entity_id
_entity_poly.type
_entity_poly.pdbx_seq_one_letter_code
_entity_poly.pdbx_strand_id
1 'polypeptide(L)'
;MLQMNQHYEPEFKKKIVRLHLEEGRSLKGLAAEYGVSKARISSWTKQFREECQINEEAQADYDFMKENLKLKRQLAELQKENDFLK
;
A
#
# COMPACT_ATOMS: atom_id res chain seq x y z
N MET A 1 11.01 -7.80 27.00
CA MET A 1 10.65 -7.47 26.72
C MET A 1 10.34 -7.12 26.07
N LEU A 2 10.00 -6.88 25.66
CA LEU A 2 9.71 -6.50 25.10
C LEU A 2 9.20 -5.90 24.54
N GLN A 3 9.09 -5.59 23.99
CA GLN A 3 8.68 -5.10 23.41
C GLN A 3 7.94 -4.52 23.24
N MET A 4 7.67 -4.28 23.54
CA MET A 4 6.84 -3.63 23.51
C MET A 4 6.78 -2.54 22.84
N ASN A 5 7.48 -2.16 22.56
CA ASN A 5 7.63 -1.08 21.94
C ASN A 5 7.22 -1.21 20.61
N GLN A 6 6.25 -0.74 20.12
CA GLN A 6 5.66 -0.80 18.85
C GLN A 6 6.36 0.12 17.89
N HIS A 7 7.63 0.18 17.97
CA HIS A 7 8.39 1.05 17.10
C HIS A 7 8.81 0.30 15.85
N TYR A 8 8.34 0.71 14.70
CA TYR A 8 8.66 0.07 13.44
C TYR A 8 9.61 0.95 12.62
N GLU A 9 10.51 0.32 11.90
CA GLU A 9 11.44 1.05 11.08
C GLU A 9 10.74 1.75 9.93
N PRO A 10 11.23 2.91 9.50
CA PRO A 10 10.62 3.65 8.40
C PRO A 10 10.51 2.83 7.11
N GLU A 11 11.50 1.98 6.85
CA GLU A 11 11.48 1.13 5.66
C GLU A 11 10.34 0.13 5.71
N PHE A 12 10.09 -0.41 6.88
CA PHE A 12 9.00 -1.37 7.07
C PHE A 12 7.65 -0.70 6.85
N LYS A 13 7.47 0.48 7.42
CA LYS A 13 6.24 1.24 7.23
C LYS A 13 6.01 1.56 5.77
N LYS A 14 7.05 2.01 5.10
CA LYS A 14 6.96 2.36 3.68
C LYS A 14 6.61 1.15 2.83
N LYS A 15 7.18 0.01 3.16
CA LYS A 15 6.90 -1.22 2.45
C LYS A 15 5.42 -1.58 2.54
N ILE A 16 4.86 -1.50 3.71
CA ILE A 16 3.45 -1.85 3.92
C ILE A 16 2.54 -0.86 3.20
N VAL A 17 2.84 0.44 3.31
CA VAL A 17 2.06 1.46 2.63
C VAL A 17 2.12 1.24 1.12
N ARG A 18 3.29 0.91 0.61
CA ARG A 18 3.48 0.66 -0.81
C ARG A 18 2.67 -0.55 -1.27
N LEU A 19 2.67 -1.62 -0.50
CA LEU A 19 1.87 -2.79 -0.82
C LEU A 19 0.38 -2.45 -0.90
N HIS A 20 -0.07 -1.60 -0.01
CA HIS A 20 -1.46 -1.17 0.00
C HIS A 20 -1.79 -0.31 -1.22
N LEU A 21 -0.95 0.68 -1.50
CA LEU A 21 -1.21 1.64 -2.58
C LEU A 21 -0.86 1.12 -3.96
N GLU A 22 0.24 0.40 -4.07
CA GLU A 22 0.71 -0.08 -5.38
C GLU A 22 0.13 -1.43 -5.77
N GLU A 23 0.04 -2.34 -4.81
CA GLU A 23 -0.45 -3.69 -5.07
C GLU A 23 -1.94 -3.84 -4.83
N GLY A 24 -2.56 -2.87 -4.20
CA GLY A 24 -3.99 -2.94 -3.90
C GLY A 24 -4.32 -3.92 -2.78
N ARG A 25 -3.34 -4.25 -1.92
CA ARG A 25 -3.59 -5.15 -0.80
C ARG A 25 -4.51 -4.51 0.22
N SER A 26 -5.42 -5.27 0.76
CA SER A 26 -6.35 -4.74 1.75
C SER A 26 -5.66 -4.53 3.09
N LEU A 27 -6.19 -3.60 3.88
CA LEU A 27 -5.67 -3.36 5.22
C LEU A 27 -5.78 -4.61 6.07
N LYS A 28 -6.89 -5.32 5.95
CA LYS A 28 -7.11 -6.54 6.71
C LYS A 28 -6.08 -7.60 6.34
N GLY A 29 -5.81 -7.78 5.06
CA GLY A 29 -4.83 -8.74 4.60
C GLY A 29 -3.44 -8.43 5.09
N LEU A 30 -3.04 -7.17 4.99
CA LEU A 30 -1.73 -6.74 5.44
C LEU A 30 -1.60 -6.86 6.95
N ALA A 31 -2.68 -6.52 7.68
CA ALA A 31 -2.67 -6.63 9.13
C ALA A 31 -2.44 -8.08 9.56
N ALA A 32 -3.11 -9.01 8.90
CA ALA A 32 -2.97 -10.42 9.21
C ALA A 32 -1.59 -10.95 8.84
N GLU A 33 -1.10 -10.54 7.69
CA GLU A 33 0.18 -11.02 7.19
C GLU A 33 1.37 -10.53 8.00
N TYR A 34 1.36 -9.26 8.37
CA TYR A 34 2.50 -8.66 9.06
C TYR A 34 2.31 -8.47 10.56
N GLY A 35 1.14 -8.82 11.07
CA GLY A 35 0.88 -8.68 12.50
C GLY A 35 0.76 -7.24 12.97
N VAL A 36 0.29 -6.35 12.10
CA VAL A 36 0.14 -4.94 12.41
C VAL A 36 -1.34 -4.59 12.39
N SER A 37 -1.79 -3.70 13.27
CA SER A 37 -3.20 -3.35 13.30
C SER A 37 -3.61 -2.56 12.05
N LYS A 38 -4.86 -2.72 11.65
CA LYS A 38 -5.39 -1.99 10.50
C LYS A 38 -5.32 -0.49 10.72
N ALA A 39 -5.61 -0.06 11.94
CA ALA A 39 -5.58 1.36 12.28
C ALA A 39 -4.18 1.93 12.08
N ARG A 40 -3.17 1.16 12.44
CA ARG A 40 -1.79 1.59 12.29
C ARG A 40 -1.41 1.73 10.82
N ILE A 41 -1.78 0.75 10.02
CA ILE A 41 -1.49 0.79 8.58
C ILE A 41 -2.22 1.98 7.94
N SER A 42 -3.45 2.21 8.33
CA SER A 42 -4.22 3.33 7.82
C SER A 42 -3.57 4.66 8.19
N SER A 43 -3.07 4.76 9.41
CA SER A 43 -2.38 5.96 9.89
C SER A 43 -1.11 6.21 9.08
N TRP A 44 -0.34 5.17 8.83
CA TRP A 44 0.88 5.28 8.02
C TRP A 44 0.56 5.74 6.60
N THR A 45 -0.51 5.20 6.02
CA THR A 45 -0.92 5.59 4.68
C THR A 45 -1.29 7.06 4.64
N LYS A 46 -2.01 7.52 5.65
CA LYS A 46 -2.39 8.92 5.73
C LYS A 46 -1.16 9.82 5.86
N GLN A 47 -0.21 9.43 6.69
CA GLN A 47 1.02 10.18 6.85
C GLN A 47 1.79 10.27 5.54
N PHE A 48 1.84 9.18 4.80
CA PHE A 48 2.52 9.16 3.51
C PHE A 48 1.86 10.13 2.54
N ARG A 49 0.54 10.16 2.50
CA ARG A 49 -0.18 11.09 1.63
C ARG A 49 0.11 12.54 2.00
N GLU A 50 0.17 12.83 3.29
CA GLU A 50 0.46 14.17 3.75
C GLU A 50 1.87 14.58 3.37
N GLU A 51 2.82 13.67 3.47
CA GLU A 51 4.18 13.93 3.05
C GLU A 51 4.26 14.21 1.57
N CYS A 52 3.45 13.52 0.77
CA CYS A 52 3.44 13.70 -0.67
C CYS A 52 3.00 15.10 -1.07
N GLN A 53 2.19 15.75 -0.25
CA GLN A 53 1.74 17.09 -0.54
C GLN A 53 2.83 18.13 -0.30
N ILE A 54 3.80 17.79 0.55
CA ILE A 54 4.86 18.72 0.91
C ILE A 54 6.14 18.45 0.12
N ASN A 55 6.41 17.18 -0.15
CA ASN A 55 7.67 16.75 -0.75
C ASN A 55 7.43 16.26 -2.19
N GLU A 56 8.11 16.88 -3.14
CA GLU A 56 7.95 16.53 -4.56
C GLU A 56 8.37 15.10 -4.88
N GLU A 57 9.43 14.62 -4.25
CA GLU A 57 9.90 13.26 -4.48
C GLU A 57 8.88 12.25 -4.00
N ALA A 58 8.31 12.51 -2.82
CA ALA A 58 7.30 11.61 -2.29
C ALA A 58 6.05 11.64 -3.15
N GLN A 59 5.71 12.79 -3.70
CA GLN A 59 4.55 12.91 -4.57
C GLN A 59 4.74 12.12 -5.86
N ALA A 60 5.94 12.16 -6.42
CA ALA A 60 6.23 11.38 -7.62
C ALA A 60 6.09 9.89 -7.35
N ASP A 61 6.56 9.42 -6.20
CA ASP A 61 6.43 8.03 -5.80
C ASP A 61 4.96 7.65 -5.65
N TYR A 62 4.19 8.53 -5.03
CA TYR A 62 2.77 8.27 -4.82
C TYR A 62 2.03 8.17 -6.15
N ASP A 63 2.32 9.09 -7.08
CA ASP A 63 1.71 9.06 -8.40
C ASP A 63 2.08 7.78 -9.15
N PHE A 64 3.32 7.36 -9.02
CA PHE A 64 3.81 6.14 -9.65
C PHE A 64 3.06 4.92 -9.09
N MET A 65 2.85 4.88 -7.80
CA MET A 65 2.12 3.80 -7.16
C MET A 65 0.67 3.74 -7.63
N LYS A 66 0.03 4.91 -7.74
CA LYS A 66 -1.35 4.98 -8.20
C LYS A 66 -1.46 4.50 -9.64
N GLU A 67 -0.51 4.89 -10.48
CA GLU A 67 -0.49 4.48 -11.86
C GLU A 67 -0.33 2.97 -11.98
N ASN A 68 0.59 2.40 -11.20
CA ASN A 68 0.81 0.96 -11.20
C ASN A 68 -0.43 0.21 -10.77
N LEU A 69 -1.12 0.71 -9.75
CA LEU A 69 -2.33 0.06 -9.29
C LEU A 69 -3.41 0.09 -10.36
N LYS A 70 -3.53 1.22 -11.05
CA LYS A 70 -4.50 1.37 -12.12
C LYS A 70 -4.24 0.38 -13.24
N LEU A 71 -2.99 0.28 -13.67
CA LEU A 71 -2.60 -0.64 -14.73
C LEU A 71 -2.84 -2.09 -14.32
N LYS A 72 -2.55 -2.40 -13.07
CA LYS A 72 -2.74 -3.74 -12.54
C LYS A 72 -4.21 -4.14 -12.57
N ARG A 73 -5.08 -3.23 -12.22
CA ARG A 73 -6.53 -3.47 -12.25
C ARG A 73 -7.03 -3.66 -13.67
N GLN A 74 -6.52 -2.86 -14.60
CA GLN A 74 -6.91 -3.00 -15.99
C GLN A 74 -6.50 -4.34 -16.56
N LEU A 75 -5.30 -4.79 -16.20
CA LEU A 75 -4.80 -6.08 -16.65
C LEU A 75 -5.66 -7.21 -16.10
N ALA A 76 -6.04 -7.11 -14.85
CA ALA A 76 -6.89 -8.13 -14.23
C ALA A 76 -8.25 -8.20 -14.93
N GLU A 77 -8.81 -7.06 -15.31
CA GLU A 77 -10.08 -7.04 -16.01
C GLU A 77 -9.98 -7.67 -17.38
N LEU A 78 -8.90 -7.39 -18.10
CA LEU A 78 -8.69 -7.97 -19.42
C LEU A 78 -8.55 -9.48 -19.35
N GLN A 79 -7.81 -9.97 -18.36
CA GLN A 79 -7.65 -11.39 -18.16
C GLN A 79 -8.98 -12.06 -17.84
N LYS A 80 -9.79 -11.38 -17.05
CA LYS A 80 -11.08 -11.88 -16.66
C LYS A 80 -12.00 -12.01 -17.88
N GLU A 81 -11.96 -11.01 -18.74
CA GLU A 81 -12.73 -11.01 -19.97
C GLU A 81 -12.33 -12.16 -20.87
N ASN A 82 -11.05 -12.37 -21.03
CA ASN A 82 -10.53 -13.43 -21.87
C ASN A 82 -10.98 -14.80 -21.35
N ASP A 83 -10.93 -15.00 -20.05
CA ASP A 83 -11.35 -16.25 -19.45
C ASP A 83 -12.85 -16.48 -19.66
N PHE A 84 -13.61 -15.41 -19.60
CA PHE A 84 -15.04 -15.49 -19.75
C PHE A 84 -15.42 -15.85 -21.20
N LEU A 85 -14.68 -15.33 -22.14
CA LEU A 85 -14.98 -15.54 -23.56
C LEU A 85 -14.60 -16.91 -24.06
N LYS A 86 -13.90 -17.67 -23.27
CA LYS A 86 -13.64 -19.04 -23.62
C LYS A 86 -14.92 -19.85 -23.51
#